data_34a2465ef48833e81b509486e8a9935b
#
_entry.id   34a2465ef48833e81b509486e8a9935b
#
_cell.length_a   1.000
_cell.length_b   1.000
_cell.length_c   1.000
_cell.angle_alpha   90.00
_cell.angle_beta   90.00
_cell.angle_gamma   90.00
#
_symmetry.space_group_name_H-M   'P 1'
#
loop_
_entity.id
_entity.type
_entity.pdbx_description
1 polymer ?
#
loop_
_entity_poly.entity_id
_entity_poly.type
_entity_poly.pdbx_seq_one_letter_code
_entity_poly.pdbx_strand_id
1 'polypeptide(L)'
;MLIAVLDGIKINGSSLGLMDIKMRILLGIIGLMLIIFGGYSYGTTTMLSQMETVAEGNKLKVDYPVQKVQAISPVEGDSVQCRILTMGVYPEGHEKDIWVLLKPSDDKYYPQSDHTNTSFKRNGEWQVITRFGGDKGESYDIIVYETTPGASQFFSATIQSWKEALSYPGLELEELPDGATEVDRITVSLKENCRGVF
;
A
#
# COMPACT_ATOMS: atom_id res chain seq x y z
N MET A 1 -31.60 24.43 25.32
CA MET A 1 -32.82 23.82 25.89
C MET A 1 -32.56 23.10 27.21
N LEU A 2 -31.50 23.38 27.94
CA LEU A 2 -31.14 22.75 29.24
C LEU A 2 -31.38 23.69 30.46
N ILE A 3 -31.82 24.91 30.22
CA ILE A 3 -31.99 25.96 31.28
C ILE A 3 -33.39 25.92 31.92
N ALA A 4 -34.36 25.26 31.29
CA ALA A 4 -35.76 25.25 31.70
C ALA A 4 -36.13 24.15 32.73
N VAL A 5 -35.21 23.26 33.08
CA VAL A 5 -35.52 22.07 33.90
C VAL A 5 -35.22 22.24 35.39
N LEU A 6 -34.61 23.37 35.82
CA LEU A 6 -34.19 23.57 37.20
C LEU A 6 -35.17 24.36 38.10
N ASP A 7 -36.32 24.78 37.56
CA ASP A 7 -37.30 25.56 38.34
C ASP A 7 -38.26 24.70 39.23
N GLY A 8 -38.10 23.41 39.33
CA GLY A 8 -39.05 22.53 40.00
C GLY A 8 -38.57 21.64 41.13
N ILE A 9 -37.30 21.66 41.53
CA ILE A 9 -36.80 20.76 42.56
C ILE A 9 -36.81 21.44 43.93
N LYS A 10 -37.85 21.16 44.72
CA LYS A 10 -37.90 21.46 46.19
C LYS A 10 -37.21 20.31 46.91
N ILE A 11 -36.07 20.55 47.49
CA ILE A 11 -35.40 19.63 48.44
C ILE A 11 -35.47 20.27 49.81
N ASN A 12 -36.17 19.60 50.77
CA ASN A 12 -36.23 19.87 52.21
C ASN A 12 -36.43 21.34 52.63
N GLY A 13 -37.53 21.99 52.22
CA GLY A 13 -38.04 23.17 52.91
C GLY A 13 -37.24 24.47 52.81
N SER A 14 -36.07 24.47 52.19
CA SER A 14 -35.30 25.67 51.89
C SER A 14 -35.47 26.00 50.40
N SER A 15 -36.09 27.18 50.11
CA SER A 15 -36.08 27.73 48.76
C SER A 15 -34.60 28.02 48.38
N LEU A 16 -34.06 27.27 47.45
CA LEU A 16 -32.86 27.71 46.76
C LEU A 16 -33.18 29.06 46.15
N GLY A 17 -32.66 30.12 46.76
CA GLY A 17 -32.87 31.50 46.30
C GLY A 17 -32.57 31.60 44.83
N LEU A 18 -33.38 32.39 44.14
CA LEU A 18 -33.19 32.70 42.71
C LEU A 18 -31.69 33.03 42.48
N MET A 19 -30.96 32.11 41.91
CA MET A 19 -29.59 32.41 41.48
C MET A 19 -29.63 33.62 40.56
N ASP A 20 -28.86 34.65 40.93
CA ASP A 20 -28.73 35.90 40.17
C ASP A 20 -28.52 35.56 38.66
N ILE A 21 -29.22 36.25 37.81
CA ILE A 21 -29.20 36.06 36.35
C ILE A 21 -27.77 36.07 35.81
N LYS A 22 -26.87 36.83 36.43
CA LYS A 22 -25.44 36.89 36.14
C LYS A 22 -24.74 35.54 36.41
N MET A 23 -25.11 34.83 37.49
CA MET A 23 -24.57 33.53 37.88
C MET A 23 -25.04 32.42 36.91
N ARG A 24 -26.30 32.51 36.42
CA ARG A 24 -26.83 31.58 35.42
C ARG A 24 -26.12 31.73 34.06
N ILE A 25 -25.86 32.96 33.69
CA ILE A 25 -25.08 33.26 32.43
C ILE A 25 -23.65 32.74 32.56
N LEU A 26 -22.99 32.99 33.69
CA LEU A 26 -21.64 32.54 33.95
C LEU A 26 -21.51 31.00 33.89
N LEU A 27 -22.42 30.25 34.52
CA LEU A 27 -22.44 28.79 34.46
C LEU A 27 -22.74 28.27 33.05
N GLY A 28 -23.58 28.94 32.29
CA GLY A 28 -23.86 28.61 30.90
C GLY A 28 -22.63 28.76 30.01
N ILE A 29 -21.85 29.84 30.20
CA ILE A 29 -20.61 30.09 29.46
C ILE A 29 -19.54 29.03 29.81
N ILE A 30 -19.38 28.70 31.10
CA ILE A 30 -18.44 27.66 31.55
C ILE A 30 -18.81 26.28 30.97
N GLY A 31 -20.10 25.92 30.97
CA GLY A 31 -20.59 24.70 30.38
C GLY A 31 -20.34 24.62 28.88
N LEU A 32 -20.54 25.70 28.16
CA LEU A 32 -20.26 25.78 26.72
C LEU A 32 -18.75 25.65 26.42
N MET A 33 -17.93 26.32 27.20
CA MET A 33 -16.44 26.21 27.10
C MET A 33 -15.96 24.78 27.34
N LEU A 34 -16.51 24.07 28.32
CA LEU A 34 -16.13 22.68 28.61
C LEU A 34 -16.54 21.73 27.46
N ILE A 35 -17.70 21.97 26.82
CA ILE A 35 -18.14 21.17 25.68
C ILE A 35 -17.24 21.43 24.47
N ILE A 36 -16.90 22.66 24.20
CA ILE A 36 -16.02 23.01 23.07
C ILE A 36 -14.61 22.45 23.31
N PHE A 37 -14.06 22.62 24.51
CA PHE A 37 -12.72 22.13 24.85
C PHE A 37 -12.65 20.61 24.90
N GLY A 38 -13.66 19.96 25.48
CA GLY A 38 -13.78 18.49 25.53
C GLY A 38 -13.95 17.89 24.14
N GLY A 39 -14.79 18.48 23.29
CA GLY A 39 -14.99 18.05 21.90
C GLY A 39 -13.73 18.22 21.05
N TYR A 40 -13.00 19.32 21.24
CA TYR A 40 -11.75 19.57 20.52
C TYR A 40 -10.66 18.56 20.95
N SER A 41 -10.49 18.33 22.26
CA SER A 41 -9.51 17.35 22.76
C SER A 41 -9.82 15.92 22.35
N TYR A 42 -11.09 15.54 22.30
CA TYR A 42 -11.50 14.21 21.88
C TYR A 42 -11.32 13.99 20.38
N GLY A 43 -11.64 14.99 19.56
CA GLY A 43 -11.47 14.93 18.11
C GLY A 43 -10.01 14.86 17.68
N THR A 44 -9.12 15.61 18.36
CA THR A 44 -7.68 15.59 18.02
C THR A 44 -6.98 14.30 18.44
N THR A 45 -7.35 13.71 19.59
CA THR A 45 -6.78 12.42 20.04
C THR A 45 -7.22 11.26 19.15
N THR A 46 -8.46 11.22 18.69
CA THR A 46 -8.93 10.17 17.76
C THR A 46 -8.31 10.31 16.37
N MET A 47 -8.11 11.52 15.86
CA MET A 47 -7.43 11.71 14.58
C MET A 47 -5.94 11.35 14.64
N LEU A 48 -5.25 11.72 15.72
CA LEU A 48 -3.84 11.38 15.90
C LEU A 48 -3.64 9.87 16.07
N SER A 49 -4.50 9.16 16.82
CA SER A 49 -4.42 7.71 16.96
C SER A 49 -4.74 6.97 15.66
N GLN A 50 -5.64 7.49 14.83
CA GLN A 50 -5.89 6.92 13.50
C GLN A 50 -4.73 7.18 12.52
N MET A 51 -4.08 8.34 12.58
CA MET A 51 -2.87 8.59 11.79
C MET A 51 -1.70 7.71 12.23
N GLU A 52 -1.54 7.47 13.52
CA GLU A 52 -0.48 6.61 14.05
C GLU A 52 -0.69 5.13 13.68
N THR A 53 -1.93 4.62 13.71
CA THR A 53 -2.25 3.26 13.28
C THR A 53 -2.12 3.05 11.77
N VAL A 54 -2.43 4.06 10.95
CA VAL A 54 -2.20 4.02 9.49
C VAL A 54 -0.69 4.11 9.17
N ALA A 55 0.09 4.86 9.96
CA ALA A 55 1.54 4.96 9.79
C ALA A 55 2.29 3.69 10.27
N GLU A 56 1.77 2.96 11.25
CA GLU A 56 2.38 1.69 11.70
C GLU A 56 2.12 0.52 10.75
N GLY A 57 0.99 0.52 10.04
CA GLY A 57 0.64 -0.53 9.05
C GLY A 57 1.46 -0.49 7.76
N ASN A 58 2.20 0.59 7.48
CA ASN A 58 2.88 0.81 6.21
C ASN A 58 4.34 1.28 6.35
N LYS A 59 5.01 0.95 7.43
CA LYS A 59 6.47 1.13 7.50
C LYS A 59 7.13 0.12 6.58
N LEU A 60 7.47 0.57 5.38
CA LEU A 60 8.43 -0.09 4.50
C LEU A 60 9.70 -0.39 5.31
N LYS A 61 9.86 -1.66 5.71
CA LYS A 61 11.03 -2.11 6.46
C LYS A 61 12.18 -2.33 5.50
N VAL A 62 12.87 -1.26 5.14
CA VAL A 62 14.17 -1.38 4.49
C VAL A 62 15.23 -1.14 5.52
N ASP A 63 15.99 -2.18 5.83
CA ASP A 63 17.16 -2.07 6.69
C ASP A 63 18.32 -1.46 5.90
N TYR A 64 18.95 -0.42 6.45
CA TYR A 64 20.11 0.23 5.85
C TYR A 64 21.40 -0.15 6.61
N PRO A 65 22.53 -0.41 5.90
CA PRO A 65 22.64 -0.45 4.43
C PRO A 65 21.87 -1.63 3.83
N VAL A 66 21.32 -1.43 2.63
CA VAL A 66 20.58 -2.47 1.90
C VAL A 66 21.48 -3.68 1.66
N GLN A 67 21.07 -4.86 2.10
CA GLN A 67 21.87 -6.09 2.04
C GLN A 67 21.48 -7.01 0.88
N LYS A 68 20.25 -6.88 0.36
CA LYS A 68 19.72 -7.72 -0.73
C LYS A 68 18.79 -6.94 -1.63
N VAL A 69 18.59 -7.45 -2.84
CA VAL A 69 17.53 -6.96 -3.73
C VAL A 69 16.18 -7.35 -3.14
N GLN A 70 15.27 -6.41 -3.03
CA GLN A 70 13.91 -6.66 -2.52
C GLN A 70 12.91 -5.66 -3.09
N ALA A 71 11.65 -6.08 -3.21
CA ALA A 71 10.52 -5.22 -3.51
C ALA A 71 10.13 -4.39 -2.27
N ILE A 72 9.72 -3.15 -2.49
CA ILE A 72 9.21 -2.26 -1.43
C ILE A 72 7.80 -1.76 -1.73
N SER A 73 7.36 -1.83 -2.97
CA SER A 73 6.00 -1.47 -3.39
C SER A 73 5.62 -2.27 -4.64
N PRO A 74 4.45 -2.91 -4.65
CA PRO A 74 3.50 -3.08 -3.55
C PRO A 74 4.08 -3.90 -2.41
N VAL A 75 3.35 -4.03 -1.29
CA VAL A 75 3.71 -4.90 -0.18
C VAL A 75 2.85 -6.15 -0.17
N GLU A 76 3.28 -7.15 0.61
CA GLU A 76 2.57 -8.42 0.77
C GLU A 76 1.09 -8.20 1.16
N GLY A 77 0.18 -8.84 0.42
CA GLY A 77 -1.26 -8.76 0.65
C GLY A 77 -1.96 -7.53 0.06
N ASP A 78 -1.24 -6.65 -0.62
CA ASP A 78 -1.85 -5.47 -1.23
C ASP A 78 -2.91 -5.82 -2.28
N SER A 79 -3.90 -4.93 -2.40
CA SER A 79 -4.88 -4.97 -3.49
C SER A 79 -4.49 -3.95 -4.55
N VAL A 80 -4.15 -4.41 -5.76
CA VAL A 80 -3.52 -3.62 -6.81
C VAL A 80 -4.44 -3.36 -8.00
N GLN A 81 -4.15 -2.31 -8.76
CA GLN A 81 -4.80 -2.00 -10.05
C GLN A 81 -4.18 -2.81 -11.18
N CYS A 82 -4.82 -2.80 -12.36
CA CYS A 82 -4.35 -3.53 -13.56
C CYS A 82 -2.94 -3.13 -14.02
N ARG A 83 -2.50 -1.94 -13.67
CA ARG A 83 -1.18 -1.42 -13.98
C ARG A 83 -0.65 -0.63 -12.80
N ILE A 84 0.51 -1.03 -12.31
CA ILE A 84 1.17 -0.38 -11.18
C ILE A 84 2.65 -0.15 -11.47
N LEU A 85 3.27 0.73 -10.70
CA LEU A 85 4.71 0.84 -10.61
C LEU A 85 5.19 -0.08 -9.49
N THR A 86 5.89 -1.15 -9.83
CA THR A 86 6.58 -2.00 -8.86
C THR A 86 7.98 -1.45 -8.63
N MET A 87 8.35 -1.26 -7.37
CA MET A 87 9.60 -0.64 -6.98
C MET A 87 10.30 -1.47 -5.91
N GLY A 88 11.61 -1.32 -5.85
CA GLY A 88 12.42 -1.96 -4.85
C GLY A 88 13.78 -1.31 -4.68
N VAL A 89 14.59 -1.94 -3.85
CA VAL A 89 15.96 -1.50 -3.54
C VAL A 89 16.96 -2.61 -3.84
N TYR A 90 18.22 -2.21 -4.02
CA TYR A 90 19.36 -3.12 -4.23
C TYR A 90 20.60 -2.63 -3.48
N PRO A 91 21.52 -3.55 -3.12
CA PRO A 91 22.77 -3.20 -2.44
C PRO A 91 23.68 -2.31 -3.29
N GLU A 92 24.53 -1.53 -2.63
CA GLU A 92 25.61 -0.82 -3.30
C GLU A 92 26.53 -1.79 -4.04
N GLY A 93 26.95 -1.43 -5.27
CA GLY A 93 27.78 -2.29 -6.11
C GLY A 93 27.03 -3.43 -6.81
N HIS A 94 25.70 -3.48 -6.74
CA HIS A 94 24.91 -4.50 -7.44
C HIS A 94 24.92 -4.25 -8.97
N GLU A 95 25.51 -5.17 -9.73
CA GLU A 95 25.72 -5.02 -11.18
C GLU A 95 24.70 -5.81 -12.03
N LYS A 96 24.12 -6.89 -11.48
CA LYS A 96 23.17 -7.73 -12.21
C LYS A 96 21.91 -6.97 -12.63
N ASP A 97 21.28 -7.43 -13.70
CA ASP A 97 19.95 -6.95 -14.06
C ASP A 97 18.91 -7.46 -13.05
N ILE A 98 17.85 -6.67 -12.85
CA ILE A 98 16.72 -7.03 -12.00
C ILE A 98 15.49 -7.19 -12.89
N TRP A 99 14.86 -8.33 -12.83
CA TRP A 99 13.65 -8.65 -13.55
C TRP A 99 12.50 -8.91 -12.59
N VAL A 100 11.31 -8.53 -13.01
CA VAL A 100 10.06 -8.89 -12.32
C VAL A 100 9.27 -9.84 -13.22
N LEU A 101 8.86 -10.97 -12.67
CA LEU A 101 7.96 -11.91 -13.30
C LEU A 101 6.66 -11.95 -12.49
N LEU A 102 5.54 -11.97 -13.18
CA LEU A 102 4.25 -12.28 -12.57
C LEU A 102 3.97 -13.77 -12.66
N LYS A 103 3.40 -14.32 -11.60
CA LYS A 103 2.89 -15.69 -11.57
C LYS A 103 1.44 -15.66 -11.07
N PRO A 104 0.45 -15.72 -11.97
CA PRO A 104 -0.96 -15.87 -11.62
C PRO A 104 -1.30 -17.30 -11.19
N SER A 105 -2.58 -17.58 -11.05
CA SER A 105 -3.13 -18.89 -10.66
C SER A 105 -2.94 -20.00 -11.70
N ASP A 106 -2.49 -19.68 -12.92
CA ASP A 106 -2.16 -20.65 -13.97
C ASP A 106 -0.76 -21.30 -13.83
N ASP A 107 -0.05 -20.91 -12.77
CA ASP A 107 1.31 -21.36 -12.44
C ASP A 107 2.41 -20.97 -13.44
N LYS A 108 2.11 -20.16 -14.44
CA LYS A 108 3.04 -19.71 -15.46
C LYS A 108 3.72 -18.40 -15.09
N TYR A 109 4.86 -18.14 -15.71
CA TYR A 109 5.69 -16.97 -15.45
C TYR A 109 5.62 -15.98 -16.60
N TYR A 110 5.33 -14.71 -16.27
CA TYR A 110 5.14 -13.63 -17.22
C TYR A 110 6.16 -12.51 -16.96
N PRO A 111 7.28 -12.48 -17.68
CA PRO A 111 8.27 -11.42 -17.53
C PRO A 111 7.66 -10.04 -17.79
N GLN A 112 7.97 -9.10 -16.90
CA GLN A 112 7.57 -7.71 -17.01
C GLN A 112 8.76 -6.87 -17.43
N SER A 113 8.54 -5.93 -18.35
CA SER A 113 9.59 -5.03 -18.78
C SER A 113 9.07 -3.63 -18.95
N ASP A 114 9.94 -2.67 -18.77
CA ASP A 114 9.79 -1.32 -19.29
C ASP A 114 10.37 -1.23 -20.71
N HIS A 115 10.49 -0.04 -21.27
CA HIS A 115 11.02 0.20 -22.62
C HIS A 115 12.42 -0.35 -22.86
N THR A 116 13.18 -0.59 -21.80
CA THR A 116 14.56 -1.10 -21.82
C THR A 116 14.66 -2.61 -21.66
N ASN A 117 13.54 -3.32 -21.57
CA ASN A 117 13.45 -4.77 -21.34
C ASN A 117 13.94 -5.27 -19.96
N THR A 118 14.28 -4.39 -19.04
CA THR A 118 14.64 -4.72 -17.66
C THR A 118 14.05 -3.69 -16.70
N SER A 119 14.20 -3.89 -15.41
CA SER A 119 13.85 -2.87 -14.44
C SER A 119 14.84 -1.70 -14.53
N PHE A 120 14.30 -0.49 -14.51
CA PHE A 120 15.14 0.70 -14.44
C PHE A 120 15.82 0.78 -13.07
N LYS A 121 17.16 0.94 -13.06
CA LYS A 121 17.99 1.01 -11.84
C LYS A 121 18.64 2.37 -11.70
N ARG A 122 18.53 2.98 -10.52
CA ARG A 122 19.20 4.24 -10.20
C ARG A 122 19.35 4.43 -8.69
N ASN A 123 20.56 4.78 -8.24
CA ASN A 123 20.83 5.20 -6.86
C ASN A 123 20.36 4.21 -5.77
N GLY A 124 20.53 2.91 -5.98
CA GLY A 124 20.10 1.89 -5.02
C GLY A 124 18.62 1.49 -5.12
N GLU A 125 17.88 2.10 -6.05
CA GLU A 125 16.47 1.80 -6.30
C GLU A 125 16.26 1.22 -7.69
N TRP A 126 15.28 0.32 -7.82
CA TRP A 126 14.82 -0.21 -9.10
C TRP A 126 13.31 -0.07 -9.23
N GLN A 127 12.84 0.01 -10.46
CA GLN A 127 11.42 0.11 -10.75
C GLN A 127 11.07 -0.50 -12.11
N VAL A 128 9.84 -1.02 -12.21
CA VAL A 128 9.27 -1.52 -13.46
C VAL A 128 7.76 -1.33 -13.45
N ILE A 129 7.17 -1.07 -14.61
CA ILE A 129 5.72 -1.06 -14.77
C ILE A 129 5.23 -2.52 -14.88
N THR A 130 4.44 -2.94 -13.91
CA THR A 130 3.83 -4.27 -13.86
C THR A 130 2.39 -4.21 -14.35
N ARG A 131 2.02 -5.13 -15.24
CA ARG A 131 0.70 -5.21 -15.89
C ARG A 131 0.07 -6.54 -15.60
N PHE A 132 -1.15 -6.50 -15.08
CA PHE A 132 -1.92 -7.68 -14.70
C PHE A 132 -3.07 -7.89 -15.68
N GLY A 133 -3.31 -9.14 -16.04
CA GLY A 133 -4.56 -9.58 -16.66
C GLY A 133 -5.50 -10.19 -15.61
N GLY A 134 -6.65 -10.73 -16.01
CA GLY A 134 -7.49 -11.51 -15.11
C GLY A 134 -8.64 -10.75 -14.45
N ASP A 135 -9.26 -11.42 -13.48
CA ASP A 135 -10.48 -10.94 -12.85
C ASP A 135 -10.21 -10.33 -11.46
N LYS A 136 -11.13 -9.48 -11.00
CA LYS A 136 -11.07 -8.92 -9.65
C LYS A 136 -10.95 -10.03 -8.60
N GLY A 137 -10.02 -9.85 -7.66
CA GLY A 137 -9.74 -10.81 -6.57
C GLY A 137 -8.77 -11.92 -6.95
N GLU A 138 -8.35 -12.01 -8.21
CA GLU A 138 -7.31 -12.95 -8.62
C GLU A 138 -5.98 -12.61 -7.94
N SER A 139 -5.29 -13.66 -7.48
CA SER A 139 -4.00 -13.55 -6.77
C SER A 139 -2.84 -13.67 -7.75
N TYR A 140 -1.80 -12.89 -7.51
CA TYR A 140 -0.56 -12.89 -8.28
C TYR A 140 0.64 -12.87 -7.35
N ASP A 141 1.61 -13.72 -7.64
CA ASP A 141 2.95 -13.51 -7.11
C ASP A 141 3.69 -12.54 -8.03
N ILE A 142 4.27 -11.52 -7.43
CA ILE A 142 5.27 -10.63 -8.05
C ILE A 142 6.62 -11.14 -7.59
N ILE A 143 7.38 -11.74 -8.49
CA ILE A 143 8.63 -12.41 -8.19
C ILE A 143 9.78 -11.60 -8.76
N VAL A 144 10.76 -11.29 -7.92
CA VAL A 144 11.94 -10.52 -8.29
C VAL A 144 13.12 -11.45 -8.54
N TYR A 145 13.74 -11.31 -9.69
CA TYR A 145 14.91 -12.10 -10.11
C TYR A 145 16.12 -11.20 -10.31
N GLU A 146 17.27 -11.69 -9.87
CA GLU A 146 18.57 -11.26 -10.38
C GLU A 146 18.95 -12.11 -11.58
N THR A 147 19.45 -11.47 -12.65
CA THR A 147 19.74 -12.19 -13.88
C THR A 147 21.15 -11.94 -14.38
N THR A 148 21.73 -12.97 -15.02
CA THR A 148 22.89 -12.82 -15.87
C THR A 148 22.51 -12.13 -17.18
N PRO A 149 23.46 -11.58 -17.95
CA PRO A 149 23.17 -10.99 -19.27
C PRO A 149 22.45 -11.96 -20.22
N GLY A 150 22.78 -13.26 -20.18
CA GLY A 150 22.13 -14.28 -21.00
C GLY A 150 20.66 -14.49 -20.61
N ALA A 151 20.37 -14.54 -19.31
CA ALA A 151 18.99 -14.66 -18.82
C ALA A 151 18.17 -13.39 -19.12
N SER A 152 18.75 -12.21 -18.98
CA SER A 152 18.11 -10.95 -19.39
C SER A 152 17.78 -10.94 -20.88
N GLN A 153 18.69 -11.40 -21.72
CA GLN A 153 18.45 -11.52 -23.16
C GLN A 153 17.32 -12.50 -23.48
N PHE A 154 17.28 -13.64 -22.76
CA PHE A 154 16.19 -14.61 -22.91
C PHE A 154 14.82 -13.99 -22.61
N PHE A 155 14.65 -13.33 -21.48
CA PHE A 155 13.39 -12.66 -21.15
C PHE A 155 13.02 -11.56 -22.15
N SER A 156 14.00 -10.79 -22.60
CA SER A 156 13.77 -9.75 -23.62
C SER A 156 13.29 -10.35 -24.94
N ALA A 157 13.93 -11.41 -25.41
CA ALA A 157 13.55 -12.12 -26.63
C ALA A 157 12.16 -12.76 -26.50
N THR A 158 11.85 -13.34 -25.35
CA THR A 158 10.54 -13.93 -25.05
C THR A 158 9.44 -12.87 -25.16
N ILE A 159 9.59 -11.74 -24.50
CA ILE A 159 8.61 -10.64 -24.56
C ILE A 159 8.46 -10.13 -26.01
N GLN A 160 9.55 -9.98 -26.74
CA GLN A 160 9.52 -9.52 -28.13
C GLN A 160 8.75 -10.51 -29.02
N SER A 161 9.04 -11.81 -28.89
CA SER A 161 8.35 -12.86 -29.62
C SER A 161 6.82 -12.87 -29.32
N TRP A 162 6.44 -12.71 -28.05
CA TRP A 162 5.03 -12.65 -27.66
C TRP A 162 4.33 -11.41 -28.22
N LYS A 163 4.99 -10.26 -28.24
CA LYS A 163 4.46 -9.03 -28.86
C LYS A 163 4.24 -9.19 -30.35
N GLU A 164 5.18 -9.80 -31.06
CA GLU A 164 5.08 -10.06 -32.49
C GLU A 164 3.96 -11.07 -32.83
N ALA A 165 3.80 -12.10 -31.98
CA ALA A 165 2.75 -13.10 -32.13
C ALA A 165 1.39 -12.63 -31.61
N LEU A 166 1.31 -11.50 -30.92
CA LEU A 166 0.11 -11.03 -30.18
C LEU A 166 -0.46 -12.11 -29.24
N SER A 167 0.42 -12.89 -28.64
CA SER A 167 0.08 -14.02 -27.77
C SER A 167 1.06 -14.13 -26.63
N TYR A 168 0.54 -14.30 -25.42
CA TYR A 168 1.31 -14.33 -24.17
C TYR A 168 1.03 -15.67 -23.44
N PRO A 169 1.64 -16.77 -23.87
CA PRO A 169 1.32 -18.10 -23.33
C PRO A 169 1.85 -18.35 -21.91
N GLY A 170 2.73 -17.47 -21.41
CA GLY A 170 3.50 -17.69 -20.18
C GLY A 170 4.65 -18.67 -20.39
N LEU A 171 5.61 -18.68 -19.48
CA LEU A 171 6.71 -19.65 -19.40
C LEU A 171 6.39 -20.68 -18.33
N GLU A 172 6.72 -21.94 -18.58
CA GLU A 172 6.75 -22.97 -17.54
C GLU A 172 8.01 -22.78 -16.65
N LEU A 173 7.99 -23.38 -15.46
CA LEU A 173 9.14 -23.28 -14.54
C LEU A 173 10.45 -23.77 -15.18
N GLU A 174 10.37 -24.86 -15.92
CA GLU A 174 11.50 -25.52 -16.59
C GLU A 174 12.04 -24.70 -17.77
N GLU A 175 11.27 -23.72 -18.26
CA GLU A 175 11.69 -22.82 -19.34
C GLU A 175 12.46 -21.60 -18.82
N LEU A 176 12.48 -21.38 -17.51
CA LEU A 176 13.25 -20.28 -16.94
C LEU A 176 14.75 -20.51 -17.15
N PRO A 177 15.52 -19.48 -17.54
CA PRO A 177 16.95 -19.64 -17.83
C PRO A 177 17.75 -19.85 -16.54
N ASP A 178 18.75 -20.72 -16.57
CA ASP A 178 19.65 -21.03 -15.44
C ASP A 178 20.29 -19.79 -14.78
N GLY A 179 20.46 -18.72 -15.52
CA GLY A 179 21.02 -17.47 -15.01
C GLY A 179 20.03 -16.54 -14.31
N ALA A 180 18.79 -16.95 -14.10
CA ALA A 180 17.76 -16.22 -13.35
C ALA A 180 17.67 -16.81 -11.93
N THR A 181 17.90 -15.97 -10.92
CA THR A 181 17.84 -16.37 -9.50
C THR A 181 16.77 -15.55 -8.79
N GLU A 182 15.76 -16.21 -8.23
CA GLU A 182 14.74 -15.57 -7.41
C GLU A 182 15.37 -14.99 -6.13
N VAL A 183 15.08 -13.71 -5.83
CA VAL A 183 15.66 -13.01 -4.67
C VAL A 183 14.61 -12.42 -3.76
N ASP A 184 13.39 -12.21 -4.27
CA ASP A 184 12.27 -11.76 -3.46
C ASP A 184 10.94 -12.12 -4.10
N ARG A 185 9.87 -12.21 -3.28
CA ARG A 185 8.51 -12.52 -3.71
C ARG A 185 7.51 -11.84 -2.81
N ILE A 186 6.46 -11.28 -3.40
CA ILE A 186 5.30 -10.74 -2.71
C ILE A 186 4.03 -11.21 -3.42
N THR A 187 2.98 -11.46 -2.67
CA THR A 187 1.67 -11.84 -3.20
C THR A 187 0.71 -10.67 -3.10
N VAL A 188 0.00 -10.39 -4.19
CA VAL A 188 -0.99 -9.32 -4.29
C VAL A 188 -2.30 -9.84 -4.86
N SER A 189 -3.39 -9.07 -4.74
CA SER A 189 -4.68 -9.40 -5.35
C SER A 189 -5.18 -8.28 -6.26
N LEU A 190 -5.95 -8.62 -7.30
CA LEU A 190 -6.54 -7.62 -8.18
C LEU A 190 -7.73 -6.92 -7.52
N LYS A 191 -7.71 -5.61 -7.53
CA LYS A 191 -8.77 -4.73 -7.03
C LYS A 191 -9.93 -4.58 -8.02
N GLU A 192 -9.70 -4.85 -9.29
CA GLU A 192 -10.62 -4.65 -10.41
C GLU A 192 -10.41 -5.70 -11.50
N ASN A 193 -11.34 -5.78 -12.47
CA ASN A 193 -11.18 -6.65 -13.63
C ASN A 193 -10.18 -6.06 -14.62
N CYS A 194 -9.19 -6.85 -15.02
CA CYS A 194 -8.06 -6.45 -15.86
C CYS A 194 -8.02 -7.13 -17.22
N ARG A 195 -9.01 -7.99 -17.55
CA ARG A 195 -9.08 -8.66 -18.84
C ARG A 195 -9.24 -7.64 -19.98
N GLY A 196 -8.38 -7.72 -20.97
CA GLY A 196 -8.45 -6.88 -22.18
C GLY A 196 -8.06 -5.42 -21.95
N VAL A 197 -7.37 -5.10 -20.87
CA VAL A 197 -6.87 -3.75 -20.59
C VAL A 197 -5.52 -3.48 -21.27
N PHE A 198 -4.90 -4.48 -21.94
CA PHE A 198 -3.58 -4.41 -22.58
C PHE A 198 -3.66 -4.68 -24.07
#